data_fc11bcd634e58f922033e908a53765f4
#
_entry.id   fc11bcd634e58f922033e908a53765f4
#
_cell.length_a   1.000
_cell.length_b   1.000
_cell.length_c   1.000
_cell.angle_alpha   90.00
_cell.angle_beta   90.00
_cell.angle_gamma   90.00
#
_symmetry.space_group_name_H-M   'P 1'
#
loop_
_entity.id
_entity.type
_entity.pdbx_description
1 polymer ?
#
loop_
_entity_poly.entity_id
_entity_poly.type
_entity_poly.pdbx_seq_one_letter_code
_entity_poly.pdbx_strand_id
1 'polypeptide(L)'
;MAIDFTMHIPQTDVIAQERIPQRKLYTGALMPAMGLGTFNNDRFSFEDIARAVCGALRIGYRLIDCAAAYRNEKEIGEAIAQAQKDGISRESMFITSKLWNDKHRPEDVIPTLKQTLADLQLDYLDAYYIHWPFRNTHAPGAQKEDRHPDSRPYCHELYMETYRELEKAVDMGLIRHIGTSNMTRVKLEQVLRDARIRPALNQMEMHPSFAQPEFFEYLRSEGIQPVAFSPLGSPTRPDRDRDEADVPVLQQPAIVEIAKKHGIHPAVVCVKWAVQRGQAPIPFSVYYNEYHSNLKSVTEDPLSEAEMKEIEKVDTNCRLIKGVVFLWEGAKSWKALWDEE
;
A
#
# COMPACT_ATOMS: atom_id res chain seq x y z
N MET A 1 -14.23 16.92 18.47
CA MET A 1 -15.42 16.11 18.83
C MET A 1 -15.08 14.65 18.58
N ALA A 2 -15.61 13.69 19.32
CA ALA A 2 -15.39 12.27 19.04
C ALA A 2 -16.04 11.91 17.70
N ILE A 3 -15.39 11.02 16.92
CA ILE A 3 -15.93 10.56 15.65
C ILE A 3 -17.15 9.65 15.92
N ASP A 4 -18.24 9.90 15.21
CA ASP A 4 -19.40 9.01 15.24
C ASP A 4 -19.20 7.84 14.27
N PHE A 5 -19.06 6.62 14.83
CA PHE A 5 -18.90 5.37 14.10
C PHE A 5 -20.21 4.60 13.95
N THR A 6 -21.36 5.22 14.20
CA THR A 6 -22.65 4.58 14.01
C THR A 6 -22.86 4.26 12.53
N MET A 7 -22.97 2.96 12.23
CA MET A 7 -23.21 2.47 10.88
C MET A 7 -24.05 1.19 10.98
N HIS A 8 -25.13 1.13 10.20
CA HIS A 8 -25.87 -0.11 10.05
C HIS A 8 -25.23 -0.98 8.98
N ILE A 9 -24.72 -2.13 9.38
CA ILE A 9 -24.14 -3.14 8.47
C ILE A 9 -25.08 -4.36 8.53
N PRO A 10 -25.70 -4.75 7.40
CA PRO A 10 -26.46 -5.99 7.35
C PRO A 10 -25.58 -7.19 7.68
N GLN A 11 -26.07 -8.13 8.47
CA GLN A 11 -25.32 -9.35 8.81
C GLN A 11 -24.92 -10.16 7.58
N THR A 12 -25.72 -10.07 6.50
CA THR A 12 -25.44 -10.70 5.20
C THR A 12 -24.21 -10.15 4.49
N ASP A 13 -23.78 -8.94 4.84
CA ASP A 13 -22.63 -8.28 4.22
C ASP A 13 -21.31 -8.57 4.96
N VAL A 14 -21.40 -9.18 6.14
CA VAL A 14 -20.21 -9.57 6.91
C VAL A 14 -19.58 -10.81 6.28
N ILE A 15 -18.32 -10.69 5.91
CA ILE A 15 -17.54 -11.74 5.25
C ILE A 15 -16.71 -12.48 6.30
N ALA A 16 -16.94 -13.78 6.41
CA ALA A 16 -16.23 -14.64 7.36
C ALA A 16 -14.72 -14.71 7.02
N GLN A 17 -13.87 -14.65 8.05
CA GLN A 17 -12.42 -14.53 7.91
C GLN A 17 -11.79 -15.72 7.17
N GLU A 18 -12.32 -16.91 7.39
CA GLU A 18 -11.86 -18.15 6.73
C GLU A 18 -12.08 -18.17 5.23
N ARG A 19 -12.95 -17.29 4.70
CA ARG A 19 -13.17 -17.12 3.26
C ARG A 19 -12.17 -16.17 2.61
N ILE A 20 -11.50 -15.32 3.40
CA ILE A 20 -10.56 -14.32 2.88
C ILE A 20 -9.21 -14.99 2.64
N PRO A 21 -8.70 -15.02 1.41
CA PRO A 21 -7.41 -15.62 1.10
C PRO A 21 -6.30 -15.00 1.95
N GLN A 22 -5.32 -15.83 2.32
CA GLN A 22 -4.17 -15.42 3.11
C GLN A 22 -2.87 -15.56 2.31
N ARG A 23 -1.89 -14.72 2.61
CA ARG A 23 -0.51 -14.79 2.15
C ARG A 23 0.38 -15.26 3.29
N LYS A 24 1.10 -16.35 3.07
CA LYS A 24 2.08 -16.83 4.04
C LYS A 24 3.41 -16.12 3.80
N LEU A 25 3.84 -15.31 4.75
CA LEU A 25 5.15 -14.66 4.72
C LEU A 25 6.27 -15.67 5.00
N TYR A 26 7.51 -15.36 4.61
CA TYR A 26 8.65 -16.24 4.86
C TYR A 26 8.87 -16.52 6.36
N THR A 27 8.40 -15.63 7.24
CA THR A 27 8.43 -15.79 8.70
C THR A 27 7.42 -16.80 9.22
N GLY A 28 6.53 -17.28 8.36
CA GLY A 28 5.42 -18.17 8.74
C GLY A 28 4.13 -17.42 9.11
N ALA A 29 4.18 -16.12 9.31
CA ALA A 29 2.99 -15.31 9.60
C ALA A 29 2.02 -15.30 8.42
N LEU A 30 0.73 -15.18 8.73
CA LEU A 30 -0.33 -15.04 7.73
C LEU A 30 -0.73 -13.56 7.62
N MET A 31 -0.87 -13.08 6.41
CA MET A 31 -1.34 -11.75 6.07
C MET A 31 -2.55 -11.87 5.14
N PRO A 32 -3.65 -11.12 5.34
CA PRO A 32 -4.77 -11.09 4.40
C PRO A 32 -4.30 -10.72 2.99
N ALA A 33 -4.80 -11.45 1.99
CA ALA A 33 -4.43 -11.25 0.59
C ALA A 33 -4.97 -9.95 -0.01
N MET A 34 -5.75 -9.19 0.74
CA MET A 34 -6.31 -7.90 0.37
C MET A 34 -6.44 -7.00 1.59
N GLY A 35 -6.13 -5.71 1.42
CA GLY A 35 -6.28 -4.69 2.45
C GLY A 35 -7.09 -3.48 1.98
N LEU A 36 -7.29 -2.54 2.91
CA LEU A 36 -7.79 -1.20 2.65
C LEU A 36 -6.65 -0.19 2.81
N GLY A 37 -6.39 0.60 1.76
CA GLY A 37 -5.51 1.76 1.83
C GLY A 37 -6.22 2.94 2.51
N THR A 38 -5.44 3.87 3.05
CA THR A 38 -5.97 5.05 3.77
C THR A 38 -5.45 6.38 3.23
N PHE A 39 -4.76 6.37 2.08
CA PHE A 39 -4.27 7.59 1.44
C PHE A 39 -5.43 8.39 0.84
N ASN A 40 -5.50 9.65 1.23
CA ASN A 40 -6.50 10.61 0.74
C ASN A 40 -5.78 11.82 0.10
N ASN A 41 -6.12 12.14 -1.13
CA ASN A 41 -5.64 13.34 -1.83
C ASN A 41 -6.52 14.55 -1.48
N ASP A 42 -6.71 14.86 -0.19
CA ASP A 42 -7.51 15.98 0.33
C ASP A 42 -8.99 16.00 -0.16
N ARG A 43 -9.51 14.84 -0.58
CA ARG A 43 -10.88 14.72 -1.14
C ARG A 43 -11.93 14.39 -0.08
N PHE A 44 -11.50 13.78 1.01
CA PHE A 44 -12.37 13.34 2.10
C PHE A 44 -11.79 13.83 3.43
N SER A 45 -12.64 14.01 4.41
CA SER A 45 -12.18 14.32 5.75
C SER A 45 -11.49 13.10 6.40
N PHE A 46 -10.63 13.32 7.38
CA PHE A 46 -9.99 12.23 8.11
C PHE A 46 -11.02 11.39 8.86
N GLU A 47 -12.13 12.02 9.31
CA GLU A 47 -13.25 11.34 9.94
C GLU A 47 -13.98 10.40 8.95
N ASP A 48 -14.15 10.78 7.68
CA ASP A 48 -14.76 9.91 6.67
C ASP A 48 -13.88 8.68 6.40
N ILE A 49 -12.57 8.86 6.36
CA ILE A 49 -11.62 7.75 6.23
C ILE A 49 -11.70 6.84 7.45
N ALA A 50 -11.71 7.40 8.65
CA ALA A 50 -11.84 6.62 9.88
C ALA A 50 -13.14 5.81 9.92
N ARG A 51 -14.29 6.42 9.52
CA ARG A 51 -15.56 5.70 9.39
C ARG A 51 -15.47 4.55 8.40
N ALA A 52 -14.82 4.76 7.25
CA ALA A 52 -14.61 3.72 6.25
C ALA A 52 -13.75 2.58 6.80
N VAL A 53 -12.64 2.88 7.52
CA VAL A 53 -11.80 1.88 8.18
C VAL A 53 -12.61 1.08 9.21
N CYS A 54 -13.39 1.73 10.07
CA CYS A 54 -14.23 1.04 11.04
C CYS A 54 -15.27 0.14 10.36
N GLY A 55 -15.95 0.65 9.32
CA GLY A 55 -16.91 -0.13 8.52
C GLY A 55 -16.26 -1.32 7.82
N ALA A 56 -15.09 -1.11 7.23
CA ALA A 56 -14.32 -2.17 6.58
C ALA A 56 -13.91 -3.28 7.55
N LEU A 57 -13.42 -2.94 8.74
CA LEU A 57 -13.12 -3.91 9.80
C LEU A 57 -14.36 -4.71 10.20
N ARG A 58 -15.52 -4.06 10.35
CA ARG A 58 -16.80 -4.71 10.70
C ARG A 58 -17.28 -5.69 9.64
N ILE A 59 -17.06 -5.41 8.35
CA ILE A 59 -17.46 -6.34 7.27
C ILE A 59 -16.45 -7.45 6.99
N GLY A 60 -15.24 -7.39 7.58
CA GLY A 60 -14.27 -8.47 7.45
C GLY A 60 -12.87 -8.10 7.00
N TYR A 61 -12.58 -6.85 6.62
CA TYR A 61 -11.18 -6.46 6.41
C TYR A 61 -10.34 -6.71 7.65
N ARG A 62 -9.09 -7.14 7.43
CA ARG A 62 -8.10 -7.32 8.51
C ARG A 62 -6.73 -6.71 8.17
N LEU A 63 -6.47 -6.35 6.93
CA LEU A 63 -5.28 -5.60 6.52
C LEU A 63 -5.67 -4.14 6.31
N ILE A 64 -5.08 -3.23 7.10
CA ILE A 64 -5.23 -1.76 6.97
C ILE A 64 -3.84 -1.17 6.75
N ASP A 65 -3.68 -0.41 5.67
CA ASP A 65 -2.42 0.20 5.28
C ASP A 65 -2.43 1.71 5.53
N CYS A 66 -1.63 2.17 6.48
CA CYS A 66 -1.48 3.55 6.92
C CYS A 66 -0.13 4.14 6.49
N ALA A 67 0.08 5.42 6.74
CA ALA A 67 1.38 6.07 6.69
C ALA A 67 1.36 7.40 7.48
N ALA A 68 2.47 7.73 8.13
CA ALA A 68 2.63 9.01 8.83
C ALA A 68 2.41 10.22 7.89
N ALA A 69 2.82 10.09 6.60
CA ALA A 69 2.62 11.13 5.60
C ALA A 69 1.15 11.42 5.27
N TYR A 70 0.22 10.50 5.57
CA TYR A 70 -1.21 10.69 5.31
C TYR A 70 -1.91 11.56 6.36
N ARG A 71 -1.26 11.78 7.53
CA ARG A 71 -1.70 12.66 8.62
C ARG A 71 -3.06 12.31 9.24
N ASN A 72 -3.52 11.08 9.05
CA ASN A 72 -4.82 10.59 9.51
C ASN A 72 -4.69 9.39 10.47
N GLU A 73 -3.47 9.07 10.94
CA GLU A 73 -3.25 7.90 11.81
C GLU A 73 -4.02 8.01 13.12
N LYS A 74 -4.23 9.22 13.64
CA LYS A 74 -4.96 9.45 14.88
C LYS A 74 -6.44 9.05 14.75
N GLU A 75 -7.11 9.50 13.69
CA GLU A 75 -8.50 9.18 13.42
C GLU A 75 -8.67 7.69 13.08
N ILE A 76 -7.69 7.10 12.38
CA ILE A 76 -7.66 5.65 12.13
C ILE A 76 -7.47 4.88 13.44
N GLY A 77 -6.67 5.38 14.38
CA GLY A 77 -6.53 4.81 15.72
C GLY A 77 -7.85 4.78 16.48
N GLU A 78 -8.67 5.83 16.39
CA GLU A 78 -10.03 5.86 16.95
C GLU A 78 -10.92 4.79 16.30
N ALA A 79 -10.81 4.58 14.97
CA ALA A 79 -11.56 3.55 14.24
C ALA A 79 -11.14 2.13 14.66
N ILE A 80 -9.83 1.87 14.80
CA ILE A 80 -9.30 0.58 15.28
C ILE A 80 -9.77 0.31 16.72
N ALA A 81 -9.67 1.31 17.60
CA ALA A 81 -10.12 1.19 18.99
C ALA A 81 -11.64 0.92 19.06
N GLN A 82 -12.43 1.54 18.17
CA GLN A 82 -13.86 1.25 18.09
C GLN A 82 -14.12 -0.18 17.59
N ALA A 83 -13.40 -0.65 16.57
CA ALA A 83 -13.51 -2.02 16.09
C ALA A 83 -13.16 -3.07 17.17
N GLN A 84 -12.16 -2.77 18.02
CA GLN A 84 -11.82 -3.61 19.16
C GLN A 84 -12.97 -3.66 20.21
N LYS A 85 -13.62 -2.52 20.48
CA LYS A 85 -14.82 -2.49 21.33
C LYS A 85 -16.00 -3.28 20.73
N ASP A 86 -16.06 -3.36 19.41
CA ASP A 86 -17.05 -4.17 18.68
C ASP A 86 -16.69 -5.67 18.67
N GLY A 87 -15.60 -6.08 19.33
CA GLY A 87 -15.18 -7.48 19.48
C GLY A 87 -14.18 -7.98 18.44
N ILE A 88 -13.63 -7.11 17.60
CA ILE A 88 -12.60 -7.48 16.64
C ILE A 88 -11.24 -7.38 17.34
N SER A 89 -10.56 -8.51 17.60
CA SER A 89 -9.30 -8.50 18.35
C SER A 89 -8.14 -7.91 17.56
N ARG A 90 -7.18 -7.27 18.26
CA ARG A 90 -5.96 -6.71 17.64
C ARG A 90 -5.16 -7.77 16.88
N GLU A 91 -5.08 -8.97 17.44
CA GLU A 91 -4.33 -10.10 16.89
C GLU A 91 -4.91 -10.62 15.59
N SER A 92 -6.21 -10.36 15.34
CA SER A 92 -6.86 -10.71 14.08
C SER A 92 -6.56 -9.70 12.96
N MET A 93 -6.01 -8.52 13.30
CA MET A 93 -5.70 -7.46 12.35
C MET A 93 -4.24 -7.50 11.93
N PHE A 94 -3.97 -7.12 10.69
CA PHE A 94 -2.65 -6.86 10.14
C PHE A 94 -2.56 -5.36 9.80
N ILE A 95 -1.99 -4.57 10.72
CA ILE A 95 -1.92 -3.12 10.59
C ILE A 95 -0.52 -2.71 10.16
N THR A 96 -0.43 -1.94 9.08
CA THR A 96 0.83 -1.46 8.55
C THR A 96 0.90 0.06 8.55
N SER A 97 2.10 0.62 8.69
CA SER A 97 2.37 2.03 8.46
C SER A 97 3.76 2.25 7.89
N LYS A 98 4.13 3.52 7.64
CA LYS A 98 5.33 3.87 6.88
C LYS A 98 6.04 5.08 7.49
N LEU A 99 7.35 4.96 7.62
CA LEU A 99 8.26 6.07 7.96
C LEU A 99 8.34 7.04 6.79
N TRP A 100 8.06 8.32 7.03
CA TRP A 100 8.15 9.31 5.97
C TRP A 100 9.60 9.75 5.72
N ASN A 101 9.85 10.33 4.57
CA ASN A 101 11.16 10.64 4.02
C ASN A 101 11.97 11.63 4.87
N ASP A 102 11.33 12.52 5.62
CA ASP A 102 11.98 13.50 6.51
C ASP A 102 12.48 12.90 7.83
N LYS A 103 12.18 11.62 8.10
CA LYS A 103 12.49 10.91 9.35
C LYS A 103 13.48 9.74 9.16
N HIS A 104 14.26 9.75 8.08
CA HIS A 104 15.23 8.70 7.80
C HIS A 104 16.55 8.79 8.59
N ARG A 105 16.76 9.83 9.41
CA ARG A 105 17.92 9.85 10.30
C ARG A 105 17.76 8.77 11.38
N PRO A 106 18.81 8.04 11.75
CA PRO A 106 18.71 6.97 12.75
C PRO A 106 18.02 7.40 14.04
N GLU A 107 18.37 8.60 14.56
CA GLU A 107 17.80 9.15 15.78
C GLU A 107 16.30 9.47 15.71
N ASP A 108 15.74 9.65 14.49
CA ASP A 108 14.33 10.00 14.28
C ASP A 108 13.42 8.76 14.13
N VAL A 109 13.96 7.60 13.76
CA VAL A 109 13.18 6.41 13.37
C VAL A 109 12.32 5.88 14.52
N ILE A 110 12.95 5.52 15.64
CA ILE A 110 12.24 4.96 16.79
C ILE A 110 11.27 5.97 17.43
N PRO A 111 11.64 7.25 17.65
CA PRO A 111 10.68 8.25 18.13
C PRO A 111 9.46 8.41 17.20
N THR A 112 9.66 8.43 15.88
CA THR A 112 8.56 8.54 14.89
C THR A 112 7.66 7.29 14.92
N LEU A 113 8.24 6.09 14.97
CA LEU A 113 7.48 4.86 15.11
C LEU A 113 6.64 4.86 16.40
N LYS A 114 7.18 5.30 17.51
CA LYS A 114 6.42 5.41 18.77
C LYS A 114 5.29 6.43 18.67
N GLN A 115 5.47 7.51 17.92
CA GLN A 115 4.39 8.47 17.67
C GLN A 115 3.29 7.82 16.81
N THR A 116 3.65 7.14 15.71
CA THR A 116 2.71 6.37 14.88
C THR A 116 1.91 5.35 15.72
N LEU A 117 2.58 4.60 16.61
CA LEU A 117 1.91 3.67 17.51
C LEU A 117 0.93 4.37 18.47
N ALA A 118 1.34 5.51 19.04
CA ALA A 118 0.49 6.31 19.91
C ALA A 118 -0.74 6.86 19.16
N ASP A 119 -0.58 7.36 17.94
CA ASP A 119 -1.64 7.89 17.11
C ASP A 119 -2.62 6.78 16.70
N LEU A 120 -2.12 5.61 16.32
CA LEU A 120 -2.93 4.44 15.98
C LEU A 120 -3.50 3.71 17.21
N GLN A 121 -3.12 4.11 18.44
CA GLN A 121 -3.53 3.49 19.71
C GLN A 121 -3.15 2.00 19.76
N LEU A 122 -1.92 1.66 19.34
CA LEU A 122 -1.41 0.30 19.24
C LEU A 122 -0.10 0.13 20.00
N ASP A 123 0.17 -1.09 20.48
CA ASP A 123 1.45 -1.46 21.10
C ASP A 123 2.49 -1.92 20.06
N TYR A 124 2.05 -2.42 18.92
CA TYR A 124 2.90 -2.88 17.81
C TYR A 124 2.21 -2.71 16.46
N LEU A 125 3.03 -2.67 15.39
CA LEU A 125 2.57 -2.83 14.00
C LEU A 125 2.92 -4.23 13.48
N ASP A 126 2.09 -4.75 12.58
CA ASP A 126 2.41 -6.02 11.90
C ASP A 126 3.50 -5.84 10.85
N ALA A 127 3.53 -4.69 10.16
CA ALA A 127 4.67 -4.30 9.35
C ALA A 127 4.88 -2.78 9.36
N TYR A 128 6.15 -2.37 9.27
CA TYR A 128 6.52 -0.97 9.12
C TYR A 128 7.46 -0.82 7.93
N TYR A 129 7.17 0.16 7.07
CA TYR A 129 7.90 0.39 5.84
C TYR A 129 8.75 1.65 5.91
N ILE A 130 9.87 1.67 5.19
CA ILE A 130 10.46 2.92 4.71
C ILE A 130 9.68 3.32 3.46
N HIS A 131 8.97 4.47 3.48
CA HIS A 131 7.97 4.83 2.48
C HIS A 131 8.55 5.01 1.08
N TRP A 132 9.69 5.73 0.99
CA TRP A 132 10.49 5.87 -0.22
C TRP A 132 11.96 5.62 0.12
N PRO A 133 12.77 5.14 -0.84
CA PRO A 133 14.18 4.86 -0.55
C PRO A 133 15.05 6.13 -0.43
N PHE A 134 14.46 7.32 -0.46
CA PHE A 134 15.14 8.60 -0.46
C PHE A 134 14.74 9.42 0.78
N ARG A 135 15.68 10.22 1.29
CA ARG A 135 15.43 11.26 2.31
C ARG A 135 14.80 12.53 1.72
N ASN A 136 14.42 12.48 0.46
CA ASN A 136 13.91 13.62 -0.29
C ASN A 136 12.47 13.92 0.10
N THR A 137 12.21 15.14 0.52
CA THR A 137 10.88 15.66 0.84
C THR A 137 10.50 16.78 -0.13
N HIS A 138 9.25 17.15 -0.12
CA HIS A 138 8.75 18.28 -0.89
C HIS A 138 7.80 19.14 -0.05
N ALA A 139 7.71 20.42 -0.39
CA ALA A 139 6.73 21.32 0.24
C ALA A 139 5.30 20.96 -0.21
N PRO A 140 4.28 21.27 0.61
CA PRO A 140 2.90 21.20 0.16
C PRO A 140 2.70 22.05 -1.12
N GLY A 141 2.00 21.48 -2.11
CA GLY A 141 1.75 22.16 -3.38
C GLY A 141 2.91 22.22 -4.38
N ALA A 142 4.03 21.51 -4.09
CA ALA A 142 5.15 21.41 -5.04
C ALA A 142 4.69 20.94 -6.42
N GLN A 143 5.22 21.59 -7.47
CA GLN A 143 4.92 21.31 -8.87
C GLN A 143 5.96 20.34 -9.46
N LYS A 144 5.70 19.86 -10.67
CA LYS A 144 6.53 18.89 -11.40
C LYS A 144 7.96 19.41 -11.63
N GLU A 145 8.12 20.71 -11.79
CA GLU A 145 9.40 21.36 -12.07
C GLU A 145 10.18 21.73 -10.80
N ASP A 146 9.50 21.71 -9.65
CA ASP A 146 10.14 22.05 -8.39
C ASP A 146 11.19 20.99 -8.01
N ARG A 147 12.33 21.46 -7.52
CA ARG A 147 13.41 20.62 -7.00
C ARG A 147 13.80 21.11 -5.62
N HIS A 148 13.69 20.22 -4.66
CA HIS A 148 14.15 20.54 -3.31
C HIS A 148 15.69 20.56 -3.29
N PRO A 149 16.35 21.64 -2.78
CA PRO A 149 17.81 21.79 -2.86
C PRO A 149 18.56 20.69 -2.09
N ASP A 150 17.93 20.09 -1.08
CA ASP A 150 18.51 19.01 -0.28
C ASP A 150 18.21 17.60 -0.82
N SER A 151 17.42 17.50 -1.89
CA SER A 151 17.16 16.20 -2.53
C SER A 151 18.44 15.59 -3.12
N ARG A 152 18.61 14.30 -2.92
CA ARG A 152 19.82 13.54 -3.35
C ARG A 152 19.38 12.23 -4.01
N PRO A 153 20.24 11.68 -4.88
CA PRO A 153 20.05 10.31 -5.38
C PRO A 153 20.06 9.30 -4.24
N TYR A 154 19.63 8.08 -4.53
CA TYR A 154 19.69 6.97 -3.59
C TYR A 154 21.14 6.76 -3.10
N CYS A 155 21.27 6.61 -1.78
CA CYS A 155 22.53 6.26 -1.12
C CYS A 155 22.26 5.05 -0.24
N HIS A 156 22.85 3.91 -0.60
CA HIS A 156 22.60 2.64 0.07
C HIS A 156 23.03 2.67 1.54
N GLU A 157 24.19 3.26 1.84
CA GLU A 157 24.74 3.36 3.19
C GLU A 157 23.76 4.12 4.12
N LEU A 158 23.25 5.26 3.66
CA LEU A 158 22.30 6.06 4.40
C LEU A 158 20.93 5.34 4.55
N TYR A 159 20.51 4.61 3.52
CA TYR A 159 19.31 3.79 3.61
C TYR A 159 19.45 2.69 4.66
N MET A 160 20.60 2.01 4.68
CA MET A 160 20.87 0.96 5.66
C MET A 160 21.02 1.47 7.10
N GLU A 161 21.46 2.72 7.31
CA GLU A 161 21.40 3.35 8.65
C GLU A 161 19.96 3.38 9.16
N THR A 162 19.01 3.86 8.34
CA THR A 162 17.57 3.88 8.65
C THR A 162 17.02 2.45 8.84
N TYR A 163 17.40 1.54 7.96
CA TYR A 163 16.94 0.14 7.98
C TYR A 163 17.35 -0.59 9.26
N ARG A 164 18.58 -0.35 9.75
CA ARG A 164 19.07 -0.93 11.03
C ARG A 164 18.26 -0.47 12.23
N GLU A 165 17.69 0.73 12.21
CA GLU A 165 16.76 1.15 13.25
C GLU A 165 15.43 0.40 13.20
N LEU A 166 14.95 0.02 12.00
CA LEU A 166 13.80 -0.86 11.89
C LEU A 166 14.12 -2.26 12.41
N GLU A 167 15.33 -2.76 12.20
CA GLU A 167 15.76 -4.04 12.79
C GLU A 167 15.76 -3.99 14.32
N LYS A 168 16.20 -2.87 14.92
CA LYS A 168 16.08 -2.63 16.37
C LYS A 168 14.61 -2.57 16.79
N ALA A 169 13.73 -1.95 15.99
CA ALA A 169 12.30 -1.91 16.29
C ALA A 169 11.67 -3.30 16.33
N VAL A 170 12.13 -4.24 15.49
CA VAL A 170 11.74 -5.66 15.58
C VAL A 170 12.23 -6.27 16.89
N ASP A 171 13.50 -6.08 17.25
CA ASP A 171 14.08 -6.60 18.48
C ASP A 171 13.37 -6.04 19.74
N MET A 172 12.85 -4.81 19.66
CA MET A 172 12.05 -4.16 20.72
C MET A 172 10.59 -4.62 20.74
N GLY A 173 10.12 -5.39 19.75
CA GLY A 173 8.73 -5.83 19.61
C GLY A 173 7.75 -4.73 19.16
N LEU A 174 8.25 -3.58 18.72
CA LEU A 174 7.41 -2.47 18.22
C LEU A 174 6.84 -2.75 16.83
N ILE A 175 7.53 -3.56 16.04
CA ILE A 175 7.06 -4.06 14.74
C ILE A 175 7.34 -5.56 14.63
N ARG A 176 6.51 -6.28 13.90
CA ARG A 176 6.69 -7.72 13.64
C ARG A 176 7.51 -7.98 12.39
N HIS A 177 7.32 -7.17 11.35
CA HIS A 177 7.99 -7.32 10.05
C HIS A 177 8.48 -5.98 9.54
N ILE A 178 9.60 -6.02 8.82
CA ILE A 178 10.10 -4.87 8.06
C ILE A 178 9.55 -4.99 6.64
N GLY A 179 9.05 -3.87 6.11
CA GLY A 179 8.71 -3.71 4.71
C GLY A 179 9.61 -2.68 4.03
N THR A 180 9.77 -2.84 2.72
CA THR A 180 10.34 -1.84 1.82
C THR A 180 9.24 -1.30 0.91
N SER A 181 9.37 -0.06 0.44
CA SER A 181 8.39 0.53 -0.48
C SER A 181 9.09 1.36 -1.54
N ASN A 182 8.54 1.37 -2.75
CA ASN A 182 9.08 2.10 -3.90
C ASN A 182 10.54 1.72 -4.22
N MET A 183 10.92 0.47 -3.96
CA MET A 183 12.23 -0.06 -4.29
C MET A 183 12.25 -0.58 -5.73
N THR A 184 13.38 -0.40 -6.38
CA THR A 184 13.72 -1.14 -7.60
C THR A 184 14.42 -2.44 -7.23
N ARG A 185 14.54 -3.35 -8.20
CA ARG A 185 15.29 -4.59 -8.01
C ARG A 185 16.74 -4.31 -7.57
N VAL A 186 17.42 -3.39 -8.24
CA VAL A 186 18.81 -3.02 -7.94
C VAL A 186 18.99 -2.55 -6.50
N LYS A 187 18.10 -1.67 -6.02
CA LYS A 187 18.15 -1.19 -4.63
C LYS A 187 17.82 -2.31 -3.63
N LEU A 188 16.84 -3.15 -3.95
CA LEU A 188 16.42 -4.23 -3.05
C LEU A 188 17.49 -5.32 -2.92
N GLU A 189 18.21 -5.66 -4.01
CA GLU A 189 19.34 -6.60 -3.97
C GLU A 189 20.43 -6.13 -2.99
N GLN A 190 20.73 -4.84 -2.96
CA GLN A 190 21.68 -4.27 -1.99
C GLN A 190 21.17 -4.42 -0.55
N VAL A 191 19.88 -4.13 -0.31
CA VAL A 191 19.28 -4.32 1.02
C VAL A 191 19.34 -5.77 1.45
N LEU A 192 18.98 -6.71 0.57
CA LEU A 192 19.00 -8.16 0.88
C LEU A 192 20.41 -8.69 1.20
N ARG A 193 21.44 -8.10 0.60
CA ARG A 193 22.85 -8.45 0.90
C ARG A 193 23.25 -8.02 2.32
N ASP A 194 22.78 -6.84 2.78
CA ASP A 194 23.33 -6.19 3.96
C ASP A 194 22.36 -6.20 5.17
N ALA A 195 21.11 -6.63 4.98
CA ALA A 195 20.10 -6.72 6.03
C ALA A 195 20.32 -7.94 6.94
N ARG A 196 20.31 -7.73 8.25
CA ARG A 196 20.27 -8.80 9.26
C ARG A 196 18.88 -9.45 9.31
N ILE A 197 17.82 -8.64 9.26
CA ILE A 197 16.44 -9.07 9.17
C ILE A 197 15.93 -8.71 7.79
N ARG A 198 15.63 -9.72 6.98
CA ARG A 198 15.14 -9.52 5.61
C ARG A 198 13.78 -8.82 5.60
N PRO A 199 13.48 -7.95 4.61
CA PRO A 199 12.15 -7.42 4.44
C PRO A 199 11.17 -8.56 4.11
N ALA A 200 10.01 -8.58 4.77
CA ALA A 200 8.97 -9.56 4.50
C ALA A 200 8.01 -9.13 3.38
N LEU A 201 7.97 -7.82 3.12
CA LEU A 201 7.05 -7.20 2.16
C LEU A 201 7.78 -6.15 1.33
N ASN A 202 7.36 -5.99 0.07
CA ASN A 202 7.69 -4.81 -0.73
C ASN A 202 6.41 -4.19 -1.29
N GLN A 203 6.14 -2.94 -0.92
CA GLN A 203 4.98 -2.21 -1.38
C GLN A 203 5.35 -1.33 -2.57
N MET A 204 4.64 -1.50 -3.69
CA MET A 204 4.92 -0.79 -4.93
C MET A 204 3.66 -0.54 -5.75
N GLU A 205 3.73 0.40 -6.69
CA GLU A 205 2.69 0.57 -7.69
C GLU A 205 2.56 -0.69 -8.53
N MET A 206 1.34 -1.27 -8.55
CA MET A 206 1.08 -2.43 -9.37
C MET A 206 -0.41 -2.53 -9.72
N HIS A 207 -0.70 -2.51 -11.02
CA HIS A 207 -2.03 -2.60 -11.60
C HIS A 207 -1.94 -3.22 -13.01
N PRO A 208 -3.05 -3.57 -13.69
CA PRO A 208 -3.00 -4.22 -15.01
C PRO A 208 -2.13 -3.54 -16.06
N SER A 209 -2.08 -2.20 -16.11
CA SER A 209 -1.26 -1.46 -17.08
C SER A 209 0.20 -1.23 -16.61
N PHE A 210 0.54 -1.68 -15.40
CA PHE A 210 1.87 -1.65 -14.82
C PHE A 210 2.08 -2.86 -13.90
N ALA A 211 2.14 -4.03 -14.52
CA ALA A 211 2.18 -5.29 -13.80
C ALA A 211 3.57 -5.68 -13.26
N GLN A 212 4.64 -5.08 -13.76
CA GLN A 212 6.03 -5.31 -13.35
C GLN A 212 6.39 -6.82 -13.24
N PRO A 213 6.18 -7.65 -14.30
CA PRO A 213 6.22 -9.10 -14.18
C PRO A 213 7.56 -9.64 -13.69
N GLU A 214 8.68 -9.13 -14.19
CA GLU A 214 10.02 -9.58 -13.80
C GLU A 214 10.33 -9.25 -12.33
N PHE A 215 9.97 -8.04 -11.88
CA PHE A 215 10.21 -7.64 -10.49
C PHE A 215 9.25 -8.37 -9.53
N PHE A 216 8.02 -8.61 -9.95
CA PHE A 216 7.06 -9.41 -9.19
C PHE A 216 7.58 -10.84 -8.95
N GLU A 217 8.05 -11.53 -9.99
CA GLU A 217 8.60 -12.87 -9.85
C GLU A 217 9.90 -12.89 -9.04
N TYR A 218 10.74 -11.87 -9.18
CA TYR A 218 11.93 -11.70 -8.34
C TYR A 218 11.55 -11.62 -6.85
N LEU A 219 10.59 -10.77 -6.48
CA LEU A 219 10.13 -10.67 -5.10
C LEU A 219 9.64 -12.02 -4.56
N ARG A 220 8.86 -12.75 -5.35
CA ARG A 220 8.36 -14.06 -4.97
C ARG A 220 9.48 -15.08 -4.79
N SER A 221 10.46 -15.10 -5.67
CA SER A 221 11.62 -16.00 -5.57
C SER A 221 12.47 -15.72 -4.32
N GLU A 222 12.50 -14.46 -3.87
CA GLU A 222 13.14 -14.06 -2.61
C GLU A 222 12.28 -14.26 -1.36
N GLY A 223 11.03 -14.75 -1.51
CA GLY A 223 10.09 -14.93 -0.41
C GLY A 223 9.52 -13.62 0.15
N ILE A 224 9.61 -12.53 -0.62
CA ILE A 224 9.09 -11.21 -0.25
C ILE A 224 7.69 -11.07 -0.83
N GLN A 225 6.70 -10.75 0.02
CA GLN A 225 5.32 -10.58 -0.41
C GLN A 225 5.13 -9.23 -1.12
N PRO A 226 4.70 -9.23 -2.41
CA PRO A 226 4.33 -7.99 -3.10
C PRO A 226 3.03 -7.41 -2.55
N VAL A 227 3.04 -6.14 -2.16
CA VAL A 227 1.86 -5.36 -1.78
C VAL A 227 1.64 -4.28 -2.84
N ALA A 228 0.44 -4.20 -3.39
CA ALA A 228 0.14 -3.31 -4.52
C ALA A 228 -0.62 -2.06 -4.07
N PHE A 229 0.04 -0.91 -4.08
CA PHE A 229 -0.68 0.35 -4.00
C PHE A 229 -1.17 0.79 -5.40
N SER A 230 -2.14 1.69 -5.44
CA SER A 230 -2.82 2.12 -6.68
C SER A 230 -3.29 0.96 -7.58
N PRO A 231 -3.87 -0.12 -7.05
CA PRO A 231 -4.20 -1.30 -7.84
C PRO A 231 -5.26 -1.04 -8.91
N LEU A 232 -5.93 0.12 -8.85
CA LEU A 232 -6.94 0.60 -9.79
C LEU A 232 -6.42 1.69 -10.74
N GLY A 233 -5.10 1.97 -10.73
CA GLY A 233 -4.47 3.01 -11.55
C GLY A 233 -4.63 4.43 -11.05
N SER A 234 -4.96 4.64 -9.77
CA SER A 234 -5.02 5.94 -9.10
C SER A 234 -5.64 7.08 -9.94
N PRO A 235 -6.91 7.00 -10.34
CA PRO A 235 -7.56 7.99 -11.23
C PRO A 235 -7.63 9.39 -10.60
N THR A 236 -7.42 9.48 -9.30
CA THR A 236 -7.52 10.72 -8.50
C THR A 236 -6.16 11.28 -8.07
N ARG A 237 -5.05 10.77 -8.64
CA ARG A 237 -3.70 11.28 -8.34
C ARG A 237 -3.57 12.77 -8.70
N PRO A 238 -2.63 13.50 -8.06
CA PRO A 238 -2.37 14.91 -8.36
C PRO A 238 -2.04 15.14 -9.83
N ASP A 239 -2.37 16.34 -10.35
CA ASP A 239 -2.14 16.70 -11.77
C ASP A 239 -0.64 16.67 -12.12
N ARG A 240 0.25 17.01 -11.16
CA ARG A 240 1.71 16.91 -11.35
C ARG A 240 2.22 15.50 -11.68
N ASP A 241 1.47 14.47 -11.30
CA ASP A 241 1.76 13.06 -11.59
C ASP A 241 1.06 12.55 -12.85
N ARG A 242 0.32 13.43 -13.57
CA ARG A 242 -0.39 13.09 -14.81
C ARG A 242 0.47 13.40 -16.04
N ASP A 243 0.27 12.58 -17.06
CA ASP A 243 0.87 12.74 -18.38
C ASP A 243 -0.17 12.37 -19.44
N GLU A 244 -0.04 12.96 -20.64
CA GLU A 244 -0.93 12.66 -21.78
C GLU A 244 -0.83 11.19 -22.23
N ALA A 245 0.31 10.56 -21.97
CA ALA A 245 0.55 9.15 -22.26
C ALA A 245 -0.05 8.19 -21.21
N ASP A 246 -0.60 8.70 -20.12
CA ASP A 246 -1.13 7.86 -19.05
C ASP A 246 -2.40 7.11 -19.50
N VAL A 247 -2.43 5.82 -19.21
CA VAL A 247 -3.50 4.93 -19.64
C VAL A 247 -4.50 4.73 -18.49
N PRO A 248 -5.79 5.06 -18.68
CA PRO A 248 -6.82 4.83 -17.67
C PRO A 248 -7.09 3.33 -17.49
N VAL A 249 -6.60 2.73 -16.40
CA VAL A 249 -6.67 1.28 -16.15
C VAL A 249 -8.09 0.76 -16.21
N LEU A 250 -9.03 1.45 -15.54
CA LEU A 250 -10.44 1.01 -15.46
C LEU A 250 -11.21 1.13 -16.80
N GLN A 251 -10.63 1.79 -17.80
CA GLN A 251 -11.22 1.97 -19.12
C GLN A 251 -10.58 1.06 -20.18
N GLN A 252 -9.63 0.21 -19.80
CA GLN A 252 -9.02 -0.74 -20.71
C GLN A 252 -10.06 -1.70 -21.27
N PRO A 253 -10.13 -1.92 -22.60
CA PRO A 253 -11.18 -2.73 -23.22
C PRO A 253 -11.32 -4.12 -22.59
N ALA A 254 -10.20 -4.83 -22.36
CA ALA A 254 -10.22 -6.16 -21.76
C ALA A 254 -10.84 -6.12 -20.34
N ILE A 255 -10.49 -5.13 -19.52
CA ILE A 255 -11.05 -4.95 -18.16
C ILE A 255 -12.55 -4.70 -18.22
N VAL A 256 -12.98 -3.80 -19.13
CA VAL A 256 -14.40 -3.46 -19.30
C VAL A 256 -15.22 -4.63 -19.80
N GLU A 257 -14.73 -5.40 -20.78
CA GLU A 257 -15.44 -6.56 -21.31
C GLU A 257 -15.58 -7.69 -20.27
N ILE A 258 -14.51 -7.96 -19.52
CA ILE A 258 -14.57 -8.93 -18.42
C ILE A 258 -15.57 -8.46 -17.34
N ALA A 259 -15.54 -7.18 -16.98
CA ALA A 259 -16.47 -6.60 -16.02
C ALA A 259 -17.94 -6.78 -16.47
N LYS A 260 -18.25 -6.49 -17.74
CA LYS A 260 -19.59 -6.70 -18.32
C LYS A 260 -20.00 -8.16 -18.26
N LYS A 261 -19.11 -9.08 -18.67
CA LYS A 261 -19.38 -10.53 -18.68
C LYS A 261 -19.75 -11.05 -17.29
N HIS A 262 -19.08 -10.56 -16.24
CA HIS A 262 -19.33 -10.95 -14.85
C HIS A 262 -20.40 -10.10 -14.15
N GLY A 263 -20.90 -9.02 -14.76
CA GLY A 263 -21.84 -8.10 -14.14
C GLY A 263 -21.27 -7.35 -12.95
N ILE A 264 -19.96 -7.07 -12.96
CA ILE A 264 -19.22 -6.40 -11.88
C ILE A 264 -18.56 -5.09 -12.35
N HIS A 265 -18.14 -4.26 -11.43
CA HIS A 265 -17.42 -3.03 -11.78
C HIS A 265 -15.97 -3.33 -12.23
N PRO A 266 -15.38 -2.58 -13.20
CA PRO A 266 -13.98 -2.75 -13.63
C PRO A 266 -12.95 -2.75 -12.50
N ALA A 267 -13.15 -1.97 -11.43
CA ALA A 267 -12.30 -1.98 -10.25
C ALA A 267 -12.23 -3.36 -9.58
N VAL A 268 -13.36 -4.06 -9.52
CA VAL A 268 -13.46 -5.41 -8.96
C VAL A 268 -12.65 -6.42 -9.80
N VAL A 269 -12.64 -6.27 -11.13
CA VAL A 269 -11.79 -7.09 -12.03
C VAL A 269 -10.32 -6.89 -11.68
N CYS A 270 -9.87 -5.64 -11.50
CA CYS A 270 -8.48 -5.34 -11.13
C CYS A 270 -8.11 -5.94 -9.76
N VAL A 271 -9.01 -5.90 -8.78
CA VAL A 271 -8.79 -6.50 -7.45
C VAL A 271 -8.69 -8.03 -7.56
N LYS A 272 -9.62 -8.68 -8.27
CA LYS A 272 -9.59 -10.14 -8.49
C LYS A 272 -8.28 -10.57 -9.17
N TRP A 273 -7.90 -9.89 -10.26
CA TRP A 273 -6.64 -10.13 -10.95
C TRP A 273 -5.43 -10.02 -10.01
N ALA A 274 -5.37 -8.95 -9.22
CA ALA A 274 -4.27 -8.71 -8.30
C ALA A 274 -4.13 -9.84 -7.27
N VAL A 275 -5.24 -10.22 -6.64
CA VAL A 275 -5.25 -11.29 -5.63
C VAL A 275 -4.92 -12.65 -6.27
N GLN A 276 -5.50 -12.97 -7.44
CA GLN A 276 -5.22 -14.24 -8.12
C GLN A 276 -3.76 -14.36 -8.58
N ARG A 277 -3.16 -13.26 -9.01
CA ARG A 277 -1.74 -13.22 -9.39
C ARG A 277 -0.80 -13.45 -8.19
N GLY A 278 -1.25 -13.18 -6.97
CA GLY A 278 -0.47 -13.43 -5.75
C GLY A 278 0.01 -12.18 -5.01
N GLN A 279 -0.29 -10.98 -5.51
CA GLN A 279 -0.05 -9.73 -4.78
C GLN A 279 -1.15 -9.48 -3.74
N ALA A 280 -0.92 -8.52 -2.83
CA ALA A 280 -1.91 -8.03 -1.89
C ALA A 280 -2.29 -6.59 -2.26
N PRO A 281 -3.39 -6.36 -3.00
CA PRO A 281 -3.84 -5.02 -3.33
C PRO A 281 -4.41 -4.30 -2.11
N ILE A 282 -4.19 -2.97 -2.05
CA ILE A 282 -4.69 -2.08 -1.00
C ILE A 282 -5.46 -0.91 -1.63
N PRO A 283 -6.59 -1.18 -2.34
CA PRO A 283 -7.43 -0.10 -2.87
C PRO A 283 -7.94 0.79 -1.74
N PHE A 284 -8.15 2.08 -2.04
CA PHE A 284 -8.78 3.04 -1.14
C PHE A 284 -10.21 3.30 -1.57
N SER A 285 -11.14 3.36 -0.61
CA SER A 285 -12.46 3.95 -0.77
C SER A 285 -13.06 4.30 0.60
N VAL A 286 -13.87 5.36 0.64
CA VAL A 286 -14.75 5.71 1.78
C VAL A 286 -16.18 5.25 1.54
N TYR A 287 -16.53 4.80 0.35
CA TYR A 287 -17.88 4.37 -0.01
C TYR A 287 -18.08 2.90 0.33
N TYR A 288 -19.11 2.64 1.15
CA TYR A 288 -19.46 1.30 1.63
C TYR A 288 -19.54 0.26 0.50
N ASN A 289 -20.30 0.57 -0.55
CA ASN A 289 -20.51 -0.36 -1.65
C ASN A 289 -19.21 -0.72 -2.38
N GLU A 290 -18.25 0.20 -2.46
CA GLU A 290 -16.97 -0.04 -3.14
C GLU A 290 -16.08 -0.96 -2.33
N TYR A 291 -15.80 -0.62 -1.04
CA TYR A 291 -14.93 -1.49 -0.24
C TYR A 291 -15.60 -2.84 0.08
N HIS A 292 -16.95 -2.89 0.23
CA HIS A 292 -17.66 -4.15 0.37
C HIS A 292 -17.53 -5.02 -0.89
N SER A 293 -17.80 -4.46 -2.08
CA SER A 293 -17.68 -5.19 -3.36
C SER A 293 -16.25 -5.69 -3.59
N ASN A 294 -15.26 -4.88 -3.25
CA ASN A 294 -13.85 -5.27 -3.35
C ASN A 294 -13.55 -6.49 -2.48
N LEU A 295 -13.91 -6.46 -1.18
CA LEU A 295 -13.64 -7.59 -0.29
C LEU A 295 -14.45 -8.83 -0.66
N LYS A 296 -15.73 -8.66 -0.99
CA LYS A 296 -16.60 -9.75 -1.41
C LYS A 296 -16.03 -10.49 -2.61
N SER A 297 -15.50 -9.74 -3.58
CA SER A 297 -15.01 -10.29 -4.84
C SER A 297 -13.90 -11.32 -4.69
N VAL A 298 -13.04 -11.19 -3.66
CA VAL A 298 -11.92 -12.13 -3.44
C VAL A 298 -12.35 -13.43 -2.75
N THR A 299 -13.63 -13.51 -2.37
CA THR A 299 -14.25 -14.71 -1.79
C THR A 299 -15.23 -15.41 -2.75
N GLU A 300 -15.39 -14.87 -3.97
CA GLU A 300 -16.25 -15.39 -5.03
C GLU A 300 -15.41 -16.06 -6.12
N ASP A 301 -16.13 -16.64 -7.12
CA ASP A 301 -15.51 -17.34 -8.22
C ASP A 301 -14.37 -16.55 -8.88
N PRO A 302 -13.21 -17.17 -9.10
CA PRO A 302 -12.06 -16.49 -9.68
C PRO A 302 -12.32 -16.11 -11.16
N LEU A 303 -11.49 -15.19 -11.68
CA LEU A 303 -11.37 -14.99 -13.12
C LEU A 303 -10.78 -16.26 -13.73
N SER A 304 -11.25 -16.62 -14.93
CA SER A 304 -10.71 -17.77 -15.66
C SER A 304 -9.26 -17.50 -16.13
N GLU A 305 -8.51 -18.56 -16.41
CA GLU A 305 -7.14 -18.43 -16.96
C GLU A 305 -7.10 -17.62 -18.26
N ALA A 306 -8.14 -17.74 -19.10
CA ALA A 306 -8.24 -16.97 -20.34
C ALA A 306 -8.40 -15.47 -20.04
N GLU A 307 -9.23 -15.10 -19.05
CA GLU A 307 -9.41 -13.70 -18.62
C GLU A 307 -8.13 -13.15 -17.98
N MET A 308 -7.44 -13.93 -17.17
CA MET A 308 -6.14 -13.53 -16.61
C MET A 308 -5.13 -13.22 -17.73
N LYS A 309 -5.05 -14.06 -18.76
CA LYS A 309 -4.19 -13.82 -19.94
C LYS A 309 -4.59 -12.61 -20.76
N GLU A 310 -5.89 -12.30 -20.87
CA GLU A 310 -6.34 -11.08 -21.55
C GLU A 310 -5.95 -9.83 -20.75
N ILE A 311 -6.01 -9.90 -19.43
CA ILE A 311 -5.58 -8.80 -18.57
C ILE A 311 -4.05 -8.60 -18.65
N GLU A 312 -3.25 -9.65 -18.77
CA GLU A 312 -1.80 -9.54 -18.97
C GLU A 312 -1.42 -8.71 -20.21
N LYS A 313 -2.23 -8.74 -21.25
CA LYS A 313 -2.02 -7.94 -22.49
C LYS A 313 -2.27 -6.44 -22.30
N VAL A 314 -2.88 -6.04 -21.18
CA VAL A 314 -3.15 -4.64 -20.85
C VAL A 314 -1.88 -3.93 -20.34
N ASP A 315 -0.86 -4.67 -19.96
CA ASP A 315 0.40 -4.12 -19.46
C ASP A 315 1.13 -3.33 -20.55
N THR A 316 1.25 -2.04 -20.32
CA THR A 316 1.97 -1.10 -21.20
C THR A 316 3.19 -0.49 -20.50
N ASN A 317 3.58 -1.05 -19.36
CA ASN A 317 4.64 -0.51 -18.49
C ASN A 317 4.38 0.96 -18.10
N CYS A 318 3.09 1.31 -17.88
CA CYS A 318 2.65 2.69 -17.62
C CYS A 318 2.69 3.01 -16.12
N ARG A 319 3.82 3.52 -15.63
CA ARG A 319 3.95 4.04 -14.26
C ARG A 319 3.18 5.34 -14.10
N LEU A 320 2.25 5.39 -13.17
CA LEU A 320 1.40 6.56 -12.90
C LEU A 320 1.94 7.40 -11.72
N ILE A 321 2.56 6.76 -10.72
CA ILE A 321 3.17 7.44 -9.57
C ILE A 321 4.66 7.55 -9.82
N LYS A 322 5.02 8.57 -10.59
CA LYS A 322 6.39 8.79 -11.09
C LYS A 322 7.35 9.30 -10.02
N GLY A 323 6.84 9.94 -8.95
CA GLY A 323 7.64 10.48 -7.85
C GLY A 323 8.39 11.77 -8.21
N VAL A 324 7.93 12.52 -9.21
CA VAL A 324 8.61 13.71 -9.77
C VAL A 324 9.03 14.74 -8.72
N VAL A 325 8.28 14.87 -7.63
CA VAL A 325 8.57 15.80 -6.53
C VAL A 325 9.78 15.40 -5.66
N PHE A 326 10.28 14.20 -5.82
CA PHE A 326 11.48 13.70 -5.10
C PHE A 326 12.77 13.81 -5.92
N LEU A 327 12.70 14.36 -7.12
CA LEU A 327 13.88 14.54 -7.95
C LEU A 327 14.84 15.57 -7.35
N TRP A 328 16.13 15.32 -7.54
CA TRP A 328 17.23 16.19 -7.13
C TRP A 328 17.69 17.09 -8.27
N GLU A 329 18.46 18.10 -7.95
CA GLU A 329 19.10 18.95 -8.95
C GLU A 329 20.02 18.12 -9.86
N GLY A 330 19.89 18.28 -11.19
CA GLY A 330 20.65 17.53 -12.19
C GLY A 330 20.05 16.18 -12.59
N ALA A 331 18.98 15.69 -11.94
CA ALA A 331 18.23 14.53 -12.43
C ALA A 331 17.57 14.86 -13.77
N LYS A 332 17.78 14.01 -14.77
CA LYS A 332 17.28 14.26 -16.15
C LYS A 332 15.77 14.05 -16.24
N SER A 333 15.27 13.00 -15.62
CA SER A 333 13.86 12.66 -15.62
C SER A 333 13.46 11.91 -14.35
N TRP A 334 12.16 11.63 -14.20
CA TRP A 334 11.65 10.80 -13.10
C TRP A 334 12.19 9.35 -13.14
N LYS A 335 12.69 8.89 -14.31
CA LYS A 335 13.27 7.56 -14.49
C LYS A 335 14.52 7.34 -13.63
N ALA A 336 15.25 8.42 -13.29
CA ALA A 336 16.38 8.37 -12.37
C ALA A 336 16.00 7.80 -10.97
N LEU A 337 14.78 8.04 -10.50
CA LEU A 337 14.29 7.47 -9.24
C LEU A 337 14.17 5.94 -9.31
N TRP A 338 13.94 5.41 -10.51
CA TRP A 338 13.56 4.02 -10.75
C TRP A 338 14.69 3.19 -11.41
N ASP A 339 15.91 3.73 -11.49
CA ASP A 339 17.06 3.08 -12.14
C ASP A 339 16.81 2.73 -13.63
N GLU A 340 16.01 3.56 -14.32
CA GLU A 340 15.60 3.37 -15.72
C GLU A 340 16.30 4.37 -16.67
N GLU A 341 17.37 5.06 -16.24
CA GLU A 341 18.21 5.97 -17.04
C GLU A 341 19.52 5.33 -17.48
#